data_a458709cf03e1c63312114604eb686b9
#
_entry.id   a458709cf03e1c63312114604eb686b9
#
_cell.length_a   1.000
_cell.length_b   1.000
_cell.length_c   1.000
_cell.angle_alpha   90.00
_cell.angle_beta   90.00
_cell.angle_gamma   90.00
#
_symmetry.space_group_name_H-M   'P 1'
#
loop_
_entity.id
_entity.type
_entity.pdbx_description
1 polymer ?
#
loop_
_entity_poly.entity_id
_entity_poly.type
_entity_poly.pdbx_seq_one_letter_code
_entity_poly.pdbx_strand_id
1 'polypeptide(L)'
;MEQMTFWKNTESVSKEIMELLKTIRGDITKITDVQAIVNAANNSLLGGGGVDGAIHRAAGPELLEECRTLHGCETGKAKITKAYNLPCNYVLHTVGPVVANKPTSKDCELLASCYQSCLSLAYKNKIKTLAFCCISTGEFHFPNKTAARIAVETVKSYLSLHKDISVVFNVFKGKDFEIYNQLLQ
;
A
#
# COMPACT_ATOMS: atom_id res chain seq x y z
N MET A 1 18.43 -3.30 -36.39
CA MET A 1 18.82 -4.21 -35.29
C MET A 1 18.65 -3.60 -33.89
N GLU A 2 18.92 -2.32 -33.66
CA GLU A 2 18.77 -1.64 -32.35
C GLU A 2 17.32 -1.54 -31.84
N GLN A 3 16.34 -1.31 -32.71
CA GLN A 3 14.93 -1.22 -32.30
C GLN A 3 14.37 -2.55 -31.73
N MET A 4 14.75 -3.69 -32.32
CA MET A 4 14.32 -5.01 -31.81
C MET A 4 14.90 -5.35 -30.43
N THR A 5 16.09 -4.85 -30.11
CA THR A 5 16.73 -5.07 -28.79
C THR A 5 16.06 -4.22 -27.71
N PHE A 6 15.63 -3.00 -28.05
CA PHE A 6 14.92 -2.10 -27.13
C PHE A 6 13.55 -2.69 -26.71
N TRP A 7 12.76 -3.19 -27.67
CA TRP A 7 11.45 -3.80 -27.36
C TRP A 7 11.57 -5.09 -26.54
N LYS A 8 12.56 -5.94 -26.81
CA LYS A 8 12.81 -7.14 -26.01
C LYS A 8 13.22 -6.81 -24.56
N ASN A 9 13.97 -5.76 -24.34
CA ASN A 9 14.32 -5.31 -22.99
C ASN A 9 13.13 -4.76 -22.21
N THR A 10 12.23 -4.00 -22.84
CA THR A 10 11.03 -3.46 -22.19
C THR A 10 10.03 -4.54 -21.83
N GLU A 11 9.81 -5.54 -22.66
CA GLU A 11 8.96 -6.70 -22.37
C GLU A 11 9.52 -7.56 -21.22
N SER A 12 10.83 -7.81 -21.20
CA SER A 12 11.51 -8.55 -20.13
C SER A 12 11.41 -7.83 -18.80
N VAL A 13 11.67 -6.52 -18.76
CA VAL A 13 11.54 -5.68 -17.54
C VAL A 13 10.08 -5.65 -17.06
N SER A 14 9.12 -5.56 -17.96
CA SER A 14 7.70 -5.60 -17.61
C SER A 14 7.32 -6.92 -16.97
N LYS A 15 7.79 -8.05 -17.49
CA LYS A 15 7.53 -9.38 -16.94
C LYS A 15 8.14 -9.55 -15.55
N GLU A 16 9.39 -9.15 -15.35
CA GLU A 16 10.05 -9.20 -14.04
C GLU A 16 9.29 -8.40 -12.97
N ILE A 17 8.79 -7.20 -13.32
CA ILE A 17 7.99 -6.37 -12.40
C ILE A 17 6.67 -7.07 -12.07
N MET A 18 6.02 -7.69 -13.05
CA MET A 18 4.76 -8.41 -12.83
C MET A 18 4.92 -9.62 -11.90
N GLU A 19 6.07 -10.29 -11.91
CA GLU A 19 6.38 -11.38 -10.99
C GLU A 19 6.55 -10.92 -9.52
N LEU A 20 6.83 -9.63 -9.30
CA LEU A 20 6.93 -9.03 -7.97
C LEU A 20 5.57 -8.58 -7.40
N LEU A 21 4.50 -8.65 -8.20
CA LEU A 21 3.17 -8.15 -7.85
C LEU A 21 2.15 -9.28 -7.79
N LYS A 22 1.30 -9.27 -6.77
CA LYS A 22 0.14 -10.14 -6.72
C LYS A 22 -1.04 -9.47 -6.01
N THR A 23 -2.25 -9.93 -6.30
CA THR A 23 -3.46 -9.55 -5.60
C THR A 23 -3.95 -10.72 -4.76
N ILE A 24 -4.29 -10.48 -3.51
CA ILE A 24 -4.91 -11.46 -2.61
C ILE A 24 -6.19 -10.86 -2.06
N ARG A 25 -7.26 -11.65 -2.06
CA ARG A 25 -8.50 -11.29 -1.37
C ARG A 25 -8.49 -11.89 0.03
N GLY A 26 -8.60 -11.03 1.05
CA GLY A 26 -8.61 -11.50 2.44
C GLY A 26 -8.49 -10.38 3.46
N ASP A 27 -8.40 -10.79 4.70
CA ASP A 27 -8.15 -9.91 5.85
C ASP A 27 -6.65 -9.67 6.00
N ILE A 28 -6.21 -8.43 5.83
CA ILE A 28 -4.78 -8.06 5.90
C ILE A 28 -4.16 -8.34 7.27
N THR A 29 -4.97 -8.39 8.32
CA THR A 29 -4.49 -8.69 9.69
C THR A 29 -4.09 -10.17 9.87
N LYS A 30 -4.42 -11.01 8.90
CA LYS A 30 -4.15 -12.46 8.92
C LYS A 30 -3.12 -12.92 7.90
N ILE A 31 -2.58 -12.01 7.08
CA ILE A 31 -1.58 -12.36 6.08
C ILE A 31 -0.25 -12.74 6.76
N THR A 32 0.31 -13.89 6.39
CA THR A 32 1.50 -14.47 7.05
C THR A 32 2.79 -14.35 6.25
N ASP A 33 2.69 -14.23 4.93
CA ASP A 33 3.85 -14.32 4.02
C ASP A 33 4.45 -12.96 3.66
N VAL A 34 4.29 -11.97 4.53
CA VAL A 34 4.85 -10.61 4.35
C VAL A 34 5.57 -10.15 5.61
N GLN A 35 6.60 -9.33 5.41
CA GLN A 35 7.34 -8.73 6.53
C GLN A 35 6.63 -7.50 7.11
N ALA A 36 5.85 -6.80 6.29
CA ALA A 36 5.10 -5.63 6.71
C ALA A 36 3.74 -5.53 6.02
N ILE A 37 2.80 -4.90 6.71
CA ILE A 37 1.51 -4.49 6.14
C ILE A 37 1.40 -2.98 6.18
N VAL A 38 0.62 -2.41 5.25
CA VAL A 38 0.30 -0.99 5.21
C VAL A 38 -1.07 -0.75 5.80
N ASN A 39 -1.13 0.17 6.76
CA ASN A 39 -2.35 0.67 7.37
C ASN A 39 -2.78 1.99 6.70
N ALA A 40 -4.05 2.10 6.33
CA ALA A 40 -4.68 3.35 5.93
C ALA A 40 -5.20 4.06 7.18
N ALA A 41 -4.33 4.86 7.78
CA ALA A 41 -4.58 5.59 9.01
C ALA A 41 -5.22 6.98 8.75
N ASN A 42 -5.57 7.65 9.82
CA ASN A 42 -5.86 9.09 9.82
C ASN A 42 -4.64 9.89 10.33
N ASN A 43 -4.69 11.20 10.24
CA ASN A 43 -3.55 12.06 10.58
C ASN A 43 -3.09 11.93 12.05
N SER A 44 -3.97 11.53 12.97
CA SER A 44 -3.60 11.34 14.38
C SER A 44 -2.77 10.08 14.61
N LEU A 45 -2.91 9.06 13.78
CA LEU A 45 -2.38 7.69 13.96
C LEU A 45 -2.93 6.97 15.21
N LEU A 46 -3.99 7.47 15.82
CA LEU A 46 -4.52 6.96 17.11
C LEU A 46 -5.69 5.98 16.93
N GLY A 47 -5.77 5.32 15.79
CA GLY A 47 -6.84 4.39 15.48
C GLY A 47 -8.07 5.06 14.86
N GLY A 48 -8.99 4.25 14.39
CA GLY A 48 -10.22 4.68 13.74
C GLY A 48 -11.09 3.50 13.34
N GLY A 49 -11.89 3.67 12.30
CA GLY A 49 -12.74 2.64 11.71
C GLY A 49 -12.04 1.83 10.61
N GLY A 50 -12.80 0.98 9.94
CA GLY A 50 -12.33 0.21 8.78
C GLY A 50 -11.10 -0.65 9.05
N VAL A 51 -10.15 -0.64 8.11
CA VAL A 51 -8.91 -1.41 8.21
C VAL A 51 -8.02 -0.93 9.37
N ASP A 52 -8.00 0.37 9.64
CA ASP A 52 -7.24 0.96 10.75
C ASP A 52 -7.69 0.37 12.10
N GLY A 53 -9.00 0.37 12.35
CA GLY A 53 -9.55 -0.26 13.56
C GLY A 53 -9.29 -1.76 13.64
N ALA A 54 -9.37 -2.49 12.52
CA ALA A 54 -9.06 -3.92 12.47
C ALA A 54 -7.59 -4.20 12.81
N ILE A 55 -6.66 -3.42 12.26
CA ILE A 55 -5.22 -3.55 12.52
C ILE A 55 -4.93 -3.25 14.00
N HIS A 56 -5.46 -2.17 14.57
CA HIS A 56 -5.26 -1.86 15.98
C HIS A 56 -5.80 -2.94 16.93
N ARG A 57 -6.99 -3.49 16.65
CA ARG A 57 -7.55 -4.60 17.45
C ARG A 57 -6.70 -5.88 17.36
N ALA A 58 -6.23 -6.22 16.18
CA ALA A 58 -5.42 -7.43 15.97
C ALA A 58 -4.01 -7.30 16.54
N ALA A 59 -3.41 -6.12 16.45
CA ALA A 59 -2.07 -5.84 16.97
C ALA A 59 -2.00 -5.80 18.51
N GLY A 60 -3.09 -5.41 19.16
CA GLY A 60 -3.13 -5.18 20.61
C GLY A 60 -2.81 -3.74 20.99
N PRO A 61 -2.91 -3.40 22.29
CA PRO A 61 -2.82 -2.02 22.78
C PRO A 61 -1.44 -1.37 22.60
N GLU A 62 -0.38 -2.16 22.52
CA GLU A 62 1.00 -1.66 22.36
C GLU A 62 1.19 -0.92 21.03
N LEU A 63 0.44 -1.27 19.98
CA LEU A 63 0.50 -0.53 18.72
C LEU A 63 0.05 0.92 18.92
N LEU A 64 -1.03 1.15 19.65
CA LEU A 64 -1.53 2.49 19.94
C LEU A 64 -0.51 3.29 20.77
N GLU A 65 0.12 2.65 21.77
CA GLU A 65 1.16 3.29 22.58
C GLU A 65 2.34 3.75 21.72
N GLU A 66 2.82 2.91 20.82
CA GLU A 66 3.90 3.29 19.88
C GLU A 66 3.44 4.40 18.93
N CYS A 67 2.23 4.33 18.38
CA CYS A 67 1.67 5.36 17.50
C CYS A 67 1.61 6.74 18.18
N ARG A 68 1.32 6.81 19.47
CA ARG A 68 1.34 8.08 20.23
C ARG A 68 2.70 8.77 20.18
N THR A 69 3.79 8.01 20.19
CA THR A 69 5.15 8.56 20.15
C THR A 69 5.52 9.16 18.78
N LEU A 70 4.74 8.83 17.74
CA LEU A 70 4.98 9.34 16.38
C LEU A 70 4.41 10.74 16.14
N HIS A 71 3.53 11.23 17.01
CA HIS A 71 2.91 12.56 16.92
C HIS A 71 2.20 12.84 15.61
N GLY A 72 1.45 11.85 15.11
CA GLY A 72 0.69 11.96 13.88
C GLY A 72 1.49 11.75 12.60
N CYS A 73 0.81 11.87 11.47
CA CYS A 73 1.40 11.74 10.13
C CYS A 73 0.64 12.62 9.13
N GLU A 74 1.38 13.33 8.30
CA GLU A 74 0.81 14.16 7.25
C GLU A 74 0.23 13.31 6.11
N THR A 75 -0.82 13.81 5.45
CA THR A 75 -1.38 13.18 4.25
C THR A 75 -0.31 13.00 3.17
N GLY A 76 -0.23 11.82 2.59
CA GLY A 76 0.77 11.45 1.58
C GLY A 76 2.10 10.94 2.15
N LYS A 77 2.28 10.99 3.46
CA LYS A 77 3.49 10.48 4.15
C LYS A 77 3.24 9.12 4.79
N ALA A 78 4.30 8.51 5.31
CA ALA A 78 4.22 7.23 6.02
C ALA A 78 5.16 7.19 7.21
N LYS A 79 4.77 6.46 8.24
CA LYS A 79 5.56 6.16 9.45
C LYS A 79 5.51 4.67 9.75
N ILE A 80 6.53 4.14 10.39
CA ILE A 80 6.66 2.71 10.70
C ILE A 80 6.58 2.46 12.20
N THR A 81 5.92 1.36 12.56
CA THR A 81 5.90 0.79 13.91
C THR A 81 6.20 -0.70 13.88
N LYS A 82 6.40 -1.30 15.03
CA LYS A 82 6.32 -2.74 15.20
C LYS A 82 4.88 -3.22 14.98
N ALA A 83 4.71 -4.51 14.69
CA ALA A 83 3.41 -5.10 14.42
C ALA A 83 2.76 -5.80 15.62
N TYR A 84 3.51 -6.01 16.70
CA TYR A 84 3.07 -6.64 17.97
C TYR A 84 2.41 -8.01 17.73
N ASN A 85 1.11 -8.17 18.00
CA ASN A 85 0.42 -9.46 17.86
C ASN A 85 0.03 -9.83 16.42
N LEU A 86 0.31 -8.98 15.44
CA LEU A 86 0.10 -9.30 14.03
C LEU A 86 1.14 -10.32 13.55
N PRO A 87 0.82 -11.15 12.54
CA PRO A 87 1.75 -12.17 12.04
C PRO A 87 2.92 -11.64 11.20
N CYS A 88 3.04 -10.33 11.02
CA CYS A 88 4.16 -9.66 10.35
C CYS A 88 5.06 -8.92 11.36
N ASN A 89 6.15 -8.32 10.86
CA ASN A 89 7.13 -7.64 11.73
C ASN A 89 6.82 -6.15 11.95
N TYR A 90 6.25 -5.50 10.93
CA TYR A 90 6.05 -4.05 10.90
C TYR A 90 4.68 -3.67 10.37
N VAL A 91 4.21 -2.50 10.82
CA VAL A 91 3.09 -1.78 10.21
C VAL A 91 3.60 -0.44 9.68
N LEU A 92 3.34 -0.17 8.41
CA LEU A 92 3.59 1.12 7.79
C LEU A 92 2.26 1.88 7.74
N HIS A 93 2.18 2.96 8.51
CA HIS A 93 0.99 3.81 8.59
C HIS A 93 1.09 4.93 7.57
N THR A 94 0.16 5.01 6.65
CA THR A 94 0.05 6.12 5.69
C THR A 94 -1.33 6.75 5.75
N VAL A 95 -1.40 8.02 5.41
CA VAL A 95 -2.64 8.81 5.46
C VAL A 95 -2.98 9.26 4.07
N GLY A 96 -4.03 8.67 3.50
CA GLY A 96 -4.52 9.04 2.18
C GLY A 96 -5.39 10.30 2.22
N PRO A 97 -5.65 10.91 1.06
CA PRO A 97 -6.54 12.06 0.93
C PRO A 97 -8.00 11.68 1.17
N VAL A 98 -8.76 12.62 1.72
CA VAL A 98 -10.22 12.56 1.83
C VAL A 98 -10.84 13.25 0.62
N VAL A 99 -11.70 12.54 -0.11
CA VAL A 99 -12.37 13.07 -1.31
C VAL A 99 -13.81 13.45 -0.97
N ALA A 100 -14.15 14.73 -1.13
CA ALA A 100 -15.50 15.20 -0.82
C ALA A 100 -16.53 14.80 -1.90
N ASN A 101 -16.20 15.00 -3.18
CA ASN A 101 -17.10 14.71 -4.32
C ASN A 101 -16.37 13.93 -5.41
N LYS A 102 -15.41 14.58 -6.05
CA LYS A 102 -14.58 14.01 -7.13
C LYS A 102 -13.11 14.28 -6.82
N PRO A 103 -12.23 13.29 -7.02
CA PRO A 103 -10.81 13.51 -6.74
C PRO A 103 -10.22 14.59 -7.64
N THR A 104 -9.49 15.49 -7.02
CA THR A 104 -8.69 16.52 -7.70
C THR A 104 -7.34 15.93 -8.13
N SER A 105 -6.60 16.68 -8.98
CA SER A 105 -5.21 16.31 -9.30
C SER A 105 -4.35 16.20 -8.04
N LYS A 106 -4.56 17.07 -7.06
CA LYS A 106 -3.87 17.05 -5.78
C LYS A 106 -4.18 15.80 -4.97
N ASP A 107 -5.43 15.35 -4.95
CA ASP A 107 -5.81 14.09 -4.29
C ASP A 107 -5.12 12.90 -4.95
N CYS A 108 -5.05 12.87 -6.29
CA CYS A 108 -4.35 11.81 -7.02
C CYS A 108 -2.83 11.80 -6.71
N GLU A 109 -2.19 12.96 -6.66
CA GLU A 109 -0.79 13.10 -6.27
C GLU A 109 -0.54 12.64 -4.83
N LEU A 110 -1.40 13.01 -3.89
CA LEU A 110 -1.30 12.61 -2.50
C LEU A 110 -1.50 11.10 -2.32
N LEU A 111 -2.43 10.49 -3.06
CA LEU A 111 -2.61 9.04 -3.04
C LEU A 111 -1.37 8.32 -3.60
N ALA A 112 -0.82 8.76 -4.72
CA ALA A 112 0.43 8.23 -5.25
C ALA A 112 1.59 8.38 -4.25
N SER A 113 1.67 9.53 -3.58
CA SER A 113 2.66 9.80 -2.53
C SER A 113 2.57 8.82 -1.35
N CYS A 114 1.37 8.35 -0.98
CA CYS A 114 1.21 7.32 0.04
C CYS A 114 1.94 6.03 -0.33
N TYR A 115 1.75 5.55 -1.56
CA TYR A 115 2.43 4.33 -2.05
C TYR A 115 3.94 4.52 -2.13
N GLN A 116 4.41 5.64 -2.67
CA GLN A 116 5.84 5.97 -2.76
C GLN A 116 6.48 6.08 -1.38
N SER A 117 5.83 6.74 -0.43
CA SER A 117 6.32 6.90 0.95
C SER A 117 6.45 5.56 1.66
N CYS A 118 5.45 4.67 1.51
CA CYS A 118 5.50 3.33 2.07
C CYS A 118 6.62 2.49 1.46
N LEU A 119 6.78 2.50 0.15
CA LEU A 119 7.83 1.74 -0.54
C LEU A 119 9.23 2.25 -0.17
N SER A 120 9.42 3.57 -0.12
CA SER A 120 10.68 4.19 0.31
C SER A 120 11.01 3.83 1.77
N LEU A 121 10.01 3.82 2.64
CA LEU A 121 10.17 3.46 4.04
C LEU A 121 10.49 1.97 4.20
N ALA A 122 9.84 1.10 3.42
CA ALA A 122 10.14 -0.32 3.35
C ALA A 122 11.59 -0.58 2.89
N TYR A 123 12.01 0.09 1.82
CA TYR A 123 13.37 0.01 1.30
C TYR A 123 14.42 0.40 2.36
N LYS A 124 14.22 1.54 3.03
CA LYS A 124 15.13 2.02 4.10
C LYS A 124 15.23 1.03 5.27
N ASN A 125 14.16 0.31 5.57
CA ASN A 125 14.11 -0.69 6.65
C ASN A 125 14.42 -2.12 6.16
N LYS A 126 14.90 -2.30 4.93
CA LYS A 126 15.27 -3.59 4.33
C LYS A 126 14.11 -4.61 4.30
N ILE A 127 12.88 -4.11 4.20
CA ILE A 127 11.68 -4.92 4.05
C ILE A 127 11.59 -5.38 2.60
N LYS A 128 11.45 -6.68 2.38
CA LYS A 128 11.42 -7.31 1.05
C LYS A 128 10.03 -7.73 0.60
N THR A 129 9.08 -7.81 1.53
CA THR A 129 7.71 -8.22 1.24
C THR A 129 6.73 -7.30 1.98
N LEU A 130 5.87 -6.64 1.22
CA LEU A 130 4.95 -5.61 1.70
C LEU A 130 3.53 -5.85 1.19
N ALA A 131 2.53 -5.84 2.08
CA ALA A 131 1.14 -5.90 1.68
C ALA A 131 0.46 -4.54 1.86
N PHE A 132 -0.16 -4.03 0.79
CA PHE A 132 -1.01 -2.84 0.81
C PHE A 132 -2.47 -3.20 0.97
N CYS A 133 -3.19 -2.45 1.80
CA CYS A 133 -4.64 -2.35 1.74
C CYS A 133 -5.08 -1.33 0.66
N CYS A 134 -6.38 -1.22 0.43
CA CYS A 134 -6.94 -0.19 -0.46
C CYS A 134 -6.98 1.18 0.26
N ILE A 135 -6.02 2.04 -0.02
CA ILE A 135 -5.88 3.35 0.63
C ILE A 135 -6.96 4.31 0.13
N SER A 136 -7.59 5.06 1.02
CA SER A 136 -8.61 6.09 0.79
C SER A 136 -9.95 5.63 0.20
N THR A 137 -10.15 4.36 -0.11
CA THR A 137 -11.38 3.88 -0.80
C THR A 137 -12.54 3.53 0.13
N GLY A 138 -12.32 3.52 1.44
CA GLY A 138 -13.36 3.36 2.45
C GLY A 138 -13.99 4.70 2.81
N GLU A 139 -13.82 5.10 4.06
CA GLU A 139 -14.39 6.32 4.64
C GLU A 139 -13.85 7.63 4.02
N PHE A 140 -12.74 7.57 3.28
CA PHE A 140 -12.18 8.72 2.58
C PHE A 140 -12.71 8.88 1.16
N HIS A 141 -13.60 8.00 0.70
CA HIS A 141 -14.42 8.12 -0.51
C HIS A 141 -13.66 8.27 -1.83
N PHE A 142 -12.41 7.85 -1.92
CA PHE A 142 -11.71 7.82 -3.20
C PHE A 142 -12.31 6.74 -4.11
N PRO A 143 -12.64 7.03 -5.39
CA PRO A 143 -13.25 6.05 -6.29
C PRO A 143 -12.33 4.83 -6.50
N ASN A 144 -12.86 3.63 -6.29
CA ASN A 144 -12.09 2.37 -6.27
C ASN A 144 -11.25 2.14 -7.54
N LYS A 145 -11.83 2.32 -8.72
CA LYS A 145 -11.10 2.11 -9.99
C LYS A 145 -9.94 3.08 -10.18
N THR A 146 -10.17 4.36 -9.89
CA THR A 146 -9.13 5.38 -10.00
C THR A 146 -8.03 5.16 -8.97
N ALA A 147 -8.40 4.84 -7.73
CA ALA A 147 -7.45 4.55 -6.66
C ALA A 147 -6.60 3.31 -6.98
N ALA A 148 -7.20 2.24 -7.47
CA ALA A 148 -6.49 1.01 -7.84
C ALA A 148 -5.49 1.26 -8.99
N ARG A 149 -5.89 2.04 -10.01
CA ARG A 149 -4.99 2.41 -11.09
C ARG A 149 -3.78 3.20 -10.58
N ILE A 150 -4.00 4.21 -9.74
CA ILE A 150 -2.92 5.00 -9.13
C ILE A 150 -1.99 4.09 -8.32
N ALA A 151 -2.54 3.18 -7.52
CA ALA A 151 -1.78 2.22 -6.74
C ALA A 151 -0.87 1.36 -7.62
N VAL A 152 -1.44 0.70 -8.62
CA VAL A 152 -0.70 -0.22 -9.50
C VAL A 152 0.35 0.51 -10.33
N GLU A 153 0.02 1.65 -10.94
CA GLU A 153 0.95 2.44 -11.74
C GLU A 153 2.11 2.98 -10.88
N THR A 154 1.83 3.47 -9.68
CA THR A 154 2.86 4.00 -8.76
C THR A 154 3.79 2.89 -8.30
N VAL A 155 3.25 1.74 -7.90
CA VAL A 155 4.06 0.59 -7.45
C VAL A 155 4.90 0.04 -8.60
N LYS A 156 4.34 -0.15 -9.80
CA LYS A 156 5.09 -0.59 -10.99
C LYS A 156 6.25 0.38 -11.31
N SER A 157 5.99 1.67 -11.27
CA SER A 157 7.01 2.70 -11.51
C SER A 157 8.14 2.62 -10.48
N TYR A 158 7.82 2.45 -9.21
CA TYR A 158 8.80 2.29 -8.14
C TYR A 158 9.64 1.01 -8.34
N LEU A 159 9.02 -0.12 -8.60
CA LEU A 159 9.67 -1.42 -8.77
C LEU A 159 10.54 -1.46 -10.05
N SER A 160 10.30 -0.62 -11.03
CA SER A 160 11.20 -0.51 -12.20
C SER A 160 12.60 -0.05 -11.82
N LEU A 161 12.73 0.68 -10.72
CA LEU A 161 14.00 1.17 -10.17
C LEU A 161 14.50 0.36 -8.96
N HIS A 162 13.60 -0.36 -8.27
CA HIS A 162 13.86 -1.08 -7.02
C HIS A 162 13.22 -2.47 -7.05
N LYS A 163 13.88 -3.45 -7.69
CA LYS A 163 13.36 -4.80 -7.91
C LYS A 163 13.49 -5.75 -6.70
N ASP A 164 13.87 -5.26 -5.56
CA ASP A 164 14.16 -6.05 -4.37
C ASP A 164 13.01 -6.12 -3.35
N ILE A 165 11.84 -5.60 -3.71
CA ILE A 165 10.62 -5.64 -2.91
C ILE A 165 9.52 -6.34 -3.70
N SER A 166 8.87 -7.34 -3.09
CA SER A 166 7.64 -7.94 -3.60
C SER A 166 6.43 -7.27 -2.93
N VAL A 167 5.40 -6.98 -3.70
CA VAL A 167 4.21 -6.26 -3.25
C VAL A 167 2.96 -7.11 -3.43
N VAL A 168 2.18 -7.19 -2.36
CA VAL A 168 0.84 -7.78 -2.35
C VAL A 168 -0.19 -6.66 -2.23
N PHE A 169 -1.12 -6.60 -3.16
CA PHE A 169 -2.36 -5.83 -2.99
C PHE A 169 -3.37 -6.73 -2.29
N ASN A 170 -3.49 -6.55 -0.97
CA ASN A 170 -4.44 -7.30 -0.15
C ASN A 170 -5.76 -6.55 -0.09
N VAL A 171 -6.76 -7.07 -0.78
CA VAL A 171 -8.07 -6.44 -0.93
C VAL A 171 -9.14 -7.22 -0.18
N PHE A 172 -10.05 -6.53 0.46
CA PHE A 172 -11.10 -7.16 1.26
C PHE A 172 -12.35 -7.48 0.44
N LYS A 173 -12.79 -6.56 -0.42
CA LYS A 173 -14.02 -6.70 -1.21
C LYS A 173 -13.76 -7.40 -2.54
N GLY A 174 -14.72 -8.24 -2.98
CA GLY A 174 -14.64 -8.93 -4.28
C GLY A 174 -14.53 -7.98 -5.47
N LYS A 175 -15.23 -6.84 -5.43
CA LYS A 175 -15.14 -5.80 -6.46
C LYS A 175 -13.72 -5.26 -6.62
N ASP A 176 -13.02 -5.00 -5.52
CA ASP A 176 -11.64 -4.53 -5.57
C ASP A 176 -10.71 -5.62 -6.11
N PHE A 177 -10.94 -6.87 -5.75
CA PHE A 177 -10.19 -8.01 -6.27
C PHE A 177 -10.27 -8.11 -7.80
N GLU A 178 -11.45 -7.95 -8.37
CA GLU A 178 -11.66 -7.94 -9.82
C GLU A 178 -10.92 -6.77 -10.50
N ILE A 179 -11.00 -5.56 -9.91
CA ILE A 179 -10.33 -4.36 -10.43
C ILE A 179 -8.82 -4.56 -10.47
N TYR A 180 -8.21 -5.00 -9.36
CA TYR A 180 -6.76 -5.19 -9.29
C TYR A 180 -6.29 -6.32 -10.22
N ASN A 181 -7.02 -7.43 -10.33
CA ASN A 181 -6.68 -8.51 -11.25
C ASN A 181 -6.69 -8.05 -12.71
N GLN A 182 -7.66 -7.21 -13.11
CA GLN A 182 -7.70 -6.65 -14.47
C GLN A 182 -6.50 -5.72 -14.74
N LEU A 183 -6.01 -5.00 -13.73
CA LEU A 183 -4.86 -4.10 -13.86
C LEU A 183 -3.51 -4.84 -13.87
N LEU A 184 -3.49 -6.08 -13.37
CA LEU A 184 -2.28 -6.92 -13.30
C LEU A 184 -2.24 -8.02 -14.39
N GLN A 185 -3.18 -8.03 -15.32
CA GLN A 185 -3.14 -8.85 -16.54
C GLN A 185 -2.32 -8.14 -17.63
#